data_bb754ef9f8d97593b3b146eabc0f73cf
#
_entry.id   bb754ef9f8d97593b3b146eabc0f73cf
#
_cell.length_a   1.000
_cell.length_b   1.000
_cell.length_c   1.000
_cell.angle_alpha   90.00
_cell.angle_beta   90.00
_cell.angle_gamma   90.00
#
_symmetry.space_group_name_H-M   'P 1'
#
loop_
_entity.id
_entity.type
_entity.pdbx_description
1 polymer ?
#
loop_
_entity_poly.entity_id
_entity_poly.type
_entity_poly.pdbx_seq_one_letter_code
_entity_poly.pdbx_strand_id
1 'polypeptide(L)'
;MDWKKKIAAVVFLLALVCVPVAAFLLPDQAVSKTERRKLAKKPAFTVAAFWDGTYMEQLETYFSEQFPVRDGLRTVKAETETALLGKADTNGYFKVEDGIYHLEAELNEKNVGRVADSIEKLCTEQFQNADCYVAVIPDKNYYLADKQYPILDYARLDEMIQAEIPSAQKINLYDKLHLKDYYRTDLHWKQEKITGVVDTLVQSMGQQTNTISDGWQIATEDFVGAYGAASAWKTTPDKMIYRTDPSIERMQVYDYERKQNVSVYAPEKIGGMDDYDFYLWGARALLTIQNPGCHNGKKLLLFRDSFGSSIAPLLAEYYEEVTLVDLRYVSASHALELLGDTEYQDVLFLYSAPILNHGDSLRFG
;
A
#
# COMPACT_ATOMS: atom_id res chain seq x y z
N MET A 1 -47.38 -28.77 -11.81
CA MET A 1 -46.23 -27.94 -11.40
C MET A 1 -46.37 -26.57 -12.06
N ASP A 2 -46.42 -25.51 -11.26
CA ASP A 2 -46.59 -24.11 -11.70
C ASP A 2 -45.53 -23.76 -12.77
N TRP A 3 -45.92 -23.08 -13.83
CA TRP A 3 -45.04 -22.71 -14.94
C TRP A 3 -43.80 -21.95 -14.46
N LYS A 4 -43.93 -21.13 -13.43
CA LYS A 4 -42.83 -20.43 -12.77
C LYS A 4 -41.80 -21.41 -12.18
N LYS A 5 -42.27 -22.50 -11.56
CA LYS A 5 -41.37 -23.55 -11.03
C LYS A 5 -40.64 -24.32 -12.14
N LYS A 6 -41.29 -24.53 -13.30
CA LYS A 6 -40.67 -25.16 -14.46
C LYS A 6 -39.60 -24.28 -15.04
N ILE A 7 -39.82 -22.96 -15.19
CA ILE A 7 -38.82 -22.01 -15.66
C ILE A 7 -37.65 -21.96 -14.69
N ALA A 8 -37.89 -21.82 -13.39
CA ALA A 8 -36.83 -21.81 -12.39
C ALA A 8 -35.97 -23.08 -12.42
N ALA A 9 -36.61 -24.27 -12.59
CA ALA A 9 -35.88 -25.53 -12.72
C ALA A 9 -35.02 -25.57 -14.00
N VAL A 10 -35.57 -25.12 -15.14
CA VAL A 10 -34.80 -25.06 -16.41
C VAL A 10 -33.64 -24.09 -16.31
N VAL A 11 -33.84 -22.89 -15.76
CA VAL A 11 -32.76 -21.89 -15.56
C VAL A 11 -31.70 -22.47 -14.65
N PHE A 12 -32.07 -23.12 -13.56
CA PHE A 12 -31.15 -23.77 -12.64
C PHE A 12 -30.33 -24.88 -13.33
N LEU A 13 -30.96 -25.76 -14.09
CA LEU A 13 -30.29 -26.84 -14.82
C LEU A 13 -29.37 -26.28 -15.90
N LEU A 14 -29.80 -25.24 -16.63
CA LEU A 14 -28.94 -24.56 -17.61
C LEU A 14 -27.73 -23.94 -16.93
N ALA A 15 -27.91 -23.25 -15.82
CA ALA A 15 -26.77 -22.68 -15.08
C ALA A 15 -25.80 -23.77 -14.61
N LEU A 16 -26.31 -24.89 -14.10
CA LEU A 16 -25.54 -26.01 -13.59
C LEU A 16 -24.69 -26.72 -14.69
N VAL A 17 -25.10 -26.63 -15.93
CA VAL A 17 -24.39 -27.20 -17.08
C VAL A 17 -23.54 -26.15 -17.80
N CYS A 18 -24.12 -24.98 -18.11
CA CYS A 18 -23.45 -23.97 -18.93
C CYS A 18 -22.28 -23.29 -18.21
N VAL A 19 -22.38 -23.10 -16.90
CA VAL A 19 -21.33 -22.42 -16.13
C VAL A 19 -20.04 -23.25 -16.07
N PRO A 20 -20.05 -24.55 -15.70
CA PRO A 20 -18.85 -25.39 -15.77
C PRO A 20 -18.29 -25.53 -17.19
N VAL A 21 -19.16 -25.65 -18.20
CA VAL A 21 -18.72 -25.69 -19.60
C VAL A 21 -18.04 -24.41 -20.01
N ALA A 22 -18.62 -23.25 -19.65
CA ALA A 22 -17.99 -21.96 -19.91
C ALA A 22 -16.65 -21.81 -19.18
N ALA A 23 -16.57 -22.23 -17.90
CA ALA A 23 -15.31 -22.25 -17.14
C ALA A 23 -14.23 -23.11 -17.79
N PHE A 24 -14.61 -24.17 -18.52
CA PHE A 24 -13.67 -25.06 -19.22
C PHE A 24 -13.23 -24.53 -20.58
N LEU A 25 -14.07 -23.71 -21.23
CA LEU A 25 -13.83 -23.20 -22.59
C LEU A 25 -13.18 -21.82 -22.61
N LEU A 26 -13.36 -21.04 -21.53
CA LEU A 26 -12.74 -19.71 -21.44
C LEU A 26 -11.24 -19.82 -21.12
N PRO A 27 -10.42 -18.93 -21.68
CA PRO A 27 -9.00 -18.91 -21.35
C PRO A 27 -8.77 -18.50 -19.88
N ASP A 28 -7.81 -19.17 -19.24
CA ASP A 28 -7.39 -18.84 -17.88
C ASP A 28 -6.85 -17.40 -17.80
N GLN A 29 -7.24 -16.69 -16.75
CA GLN A 29 -6.70 -15.39 -16.42
C GLN A 29 -5.52 -15.54 -15.46
N ALA A 30 -4.37 -14.96 -15.81
CA ALA A 30 -3.17 -15.03 -14.96
C ALA A 30 -3.27 -14.13 -13.71
N VAL A 31 -4.01 -13.04 -13.83
CA VAL A 31 -4.17 -12.02 -12.77
C VAL A 31 -5.62 -11.52 -12.72
N SER A 32 -6.08 -11.20 -11.54
CA SER A 32 -7.29 -10.42 -11.35
C SER A 32 -6.89 -8.96 -11.15
N LYS A 33 -7.28 -8.09 -12.08
CA LYS A 33 -7.08 -6.64 -11.93
C LYS A 33 -7.97 -6.07 -10.82
N THR A 34 -9.17 -6.61 -10.67
CA THR A 34 -10.15 -6.19 -9.67
C THR A 34 -9.75 -6.60 -8.25
N GLU A 35 -9.00 -7.70 -8.06
CA GLU A 35 -8.48 -8.13 -6.75
C GLU A 35 -7.00 -7.80 -6.57
N ARG A 36 -6.33 -7.27 -7.59
CA ARG A 36 -4.90 -6.90 -7.59
C ARG A 36 -4.00 -8.06 -7.15
N ARG A 37 -4.28 -9.27 -7.65
CA ARG A 37 -3.52 -10.48 -7.32
C ARG A 37 -3.43 -11.47 -8.47
N LYS A 38 -2.46 -12.37 -8.37
CA LYS A 38 -2.37 -13.53 -9.26
C LYS A 38 -3.51 -14.50 -8.96
N LEU A 39 -4.07 -15.10 -10.01
CA LEU A 39 -5.07 -16.16 -9.90
C LEU A 39 -4.41 -17.52 -9.95
N ALA A 40 -5.08 -18.50 -9.33
CA ALA A 40 -4.63 -19.89 -9.31
C ALA A 40 -4.55 -20.45 -10.73
N LYS A 41 -3.44 -21.14 -11.01
CA LYS A 41 -3.25 -21.89 -12.25
C LYS A 41 -3.84 -23.28 -12.11
N LYS A 42 -4.24 -23.88 -13.25
CA LYS A 42 -4.69 -25.26 -13.28
C LYS A 42 -3.65 -26.19 -12.64
N PRO A 43 -4.00 -26.93 -11.58
CA PRO A 43 -3.06 -27.80 -10.90
C PRO A 43 -2.64 -28.97 -11.76
N ALA A 44 -1.37 -29.38 -11.66
CA ALA A 44 -0.88 -30.59 -12.29
C ALA A 44 -1.37 -31.81 -11.50
N PHE A 45 -1.96 -32.77 -12.20
CA PHE A 45 -2.37 -34.02 -11.57
C PHE A 45 -1.16 -34.91 -11.24
N THR A 46 -1.06 -35.31 -9.97
CA THR A 46 -0.16 -36.39 -9.55
C THR A 46 -0.92 -37.36 -8.64
N VAL A 47 -0.54 -38.66 -8.72
CA VAL A 47 -1.20 -39.67 -7.87
C VAL A 47 -1.01 -39.40 -6.39
N ALA A 48 0.15 -38.90 -5.98
CA ALA A 48 0.42 -38.51 -4.58
C ALA A 48 -0.51 -37.37 -4.14
N ALA A 49 -0.58 -36.28 -4.88
CA ALA A 49 -1.42 -35.12 -4.57
C ALA A 49 -2.92 -35.46 -4.57
N PHE A 50 -3.33 -36.45 -5.38
CA PHE A 50 -4.72 -36.93 -5.36
C PHE A 50 -5.03 -37.70 -4.07
N TRP A 51 -4.13 -38.58 -3.61
CA TRP A 51 -4.35 -39.39 -2.42
C TRP A 51 -4.22 -38.61 -1.11
N ASP A 52 -3.36 -37.58 -1.08
CA ASP A 52 -3.22 -36.70 0.11
C ASP A 52 -4.25 -35.56 0.15
N GLY A 53 -5.08 -35.40 -0.90
CA GLY A 53 -6.13 -34.40 -0.98
C GLY A 53 -5.70 -33.04 -1.54
N THR A 54 -4.42 -32.75 -1.67
CA THR A 54 -3.91 -31.43 -2.12
C THR A 54 -4.32 -31.09 -3.54
N TYR A 55 -4.44 -32.09 -4.43
CA TYR A 55 -4.93 -31.86 -5.80
C TYR A 55 -6.39 -31.35 -5.80
N MET A 56 -7.26 -31.91 -4.96
CA MET A 56 -8.68 -31.51 -4.91
C MET A 56 -8.81 -30.09 -4.33
N GLU A 57 -8.04 -29.75 -3.31
CA GLU A 57 -8.01 -28.40 -2.73
C GLU A 57 -7.52 -27.35 -3.73
N GLN A 58 -6.43 -27.64 -4.46
CA GLN A 58 -5.92 -26.78 -5.52
C GLN A 58 -6.90 -26.64 -6.68
N LEU A 59 -7.60 -27.72 -7.02
CA LEU A 59 -8.60 -27.72 -8.09
C LEU A 59 -9.83 -26.89 -7.71
N GLU A 60 -10.29 -26.97 -6.48
CA GLU A 60 -11.37 -26.14 -5.94
C GLU A 60 -11.00 -24.65 -5.97
N THR A 61 -9.78 -24.31 -5.50
CA THR A 61 -9.23 -22.96 -5.58
C THR A 61 -9.18 -22.45 -7.02
N TYR A 62 -8.66 -23.27 -7.95
CA TYR A 62 -8.60 -22.94 -9.36
C TYR A 62 -9.98 -22.65 -9.96
N PHE A 63 -10.97 -23.51 -9.76
CA PHE A 63 -12.33 -23.30 -10.27
C PHE A 63 -13.01 -22.09 -9.63
N SER A 64 -12.80 -21.85 -8.35
CA SER A 64 -13.32 -20.68 -7.65
C SER A 64 -12.72 -19.37 -8.21
N GLU A 65 -11.42 -19.35 -8.51
CA GLU A 65 -10.73 -18.16 -8.98
C GLU A 65 -10.91 -17.90 -10.48
N GLN A 66 -11.04 -18.95 -11.29
CA GLN A 66 -11.29 -18.86 -12.74
C GLN A 66 -12.78 -18.88 -13.10
N PHE A 67 -13.67 -18.71 -12.08
CA PHE A 67 -15.11 -18.77 -12.30
C PHE A 67 -15.58 -17.67 -13.26
N PRO A 68 -16.36 -18.02 -14.32
CA PRO A 68 -16.85 -17.02 -15.26
C PRO A 68 -17.63 -15.89 -14.56
N VAL A 69 -17.42 -14.65 -15.03
CA VAL A 69 -18.07 -13.43 -14.49
C VAL A 69 -17.89 -13.23 -12.97
N ARG A 70 -16.86 -13.83 -12.39
CA ARG A 70 -16.57 -13.80 -10.94
C ARG A 70 -16.60 -12.39 -10.36
N ASP A 71 -15.97 -11.42 -11.03
CA ASP A 71 -15.91 -10.03 -10.56
C ASP A 71 -17.29 -9.40 -10.46
N GLY A 72 -18.16 -9.65 -11.46
CA GLY A 72 -19.56 -9.21 -11.43
C GLY A 72 -20.34 -9.83 -10.27
N LEU A 73 -20.10 -11.11 -9.96
CA LEU A 73 -20.76 -11.79 -8.84
C LEU A 73 -20.26 -11.25 -7.49
N ARG A 74 -18.99 -10.92 -7.37
CA ARG A 74 -18.44 -10.24 -6.17
C ARG A 74 -19.12 -8.89 -5.94
N THR A 75 -19.27 -8.11 -7.01
CA THR A 75 -19.97 -6.82 -6.95
C THR A 75 -21.43 -6.99 -6.56
N VAL A 76 -22.17 -7.94 -7.18
CA VAL A 76 -23.56 -8.24 -6.81
C VAL A 76 -23.66 -8.65 -5.34
N LYS A 77 -22.74 -9.49 -4.86
CA LYS A 77 -22.69 -9.87 -3.44
C LYS A 77 -22.50 -8.64 -2.55
N ALA A 78 -21.49 -7.83 -2.81
CA ALA A 78 -21.16 -6.66 -2.00
C ALA A 78 -22.31 -5.64 -1.94
N GLU A 79 -22.93 -5.34 -3.10
CA GLU A 79 -24.08 -4.44 -3.18
C GLU A 79 -25.32 -5.03 -2.48
N THR A 80 -25.54 -6.36 -2.58
CA THR A 80 -26.65 -7.02 -1.89
C THR A 80 -26.46 -6.98 -0.37
N GLU A 81 -25.26 -7.25 0.11
CA GLU A 81 -24.96 -7.24 1.55
C GLU A 81 -25.20 -5.86 2.16
N THR A 82 -24.78 -4.81 1.49
CA THR A 82 -24.87 -3.44 2.03
C THR A 82 -26.21 -2.79 1.73
N ALA A 83 -26.68 -2.79 0.45
CA ALA A 83 -27.89 -2.06 0.06
C ALA A 83 -29.19 -2.81 0.40
N LEU A 84 -29.21 -4.16 0.34
CA LEU A 84 -30.41 -4.95 0.58
C LEU A 84 -30.47 -5.52 2.01
N LEU A 85 -29.36 -6.04 2.53
CA LEU A 85 -29.30 -6.65 3.85
C LEU A 85 -28.91 -5.67 4.95
N GLY A 86 -28.54 -4.43 4.60
CA GLY A 86 -28.19 -3.37 5.56
C GLY A 86 -26.95 -3.64 6.39
N LYS A 87 -26.01 -4.45 5.87
CA LYS A 87 -24.73 -4.65 6.56
C LYS A 87 -23.93 -3.36 6.55
N ALA A 88 -23.29 -3.04 7.67
CA ALA A 88 -22.45 -1.84 7.82
C ALA A 88 -21.16 -1.94 6.99
N ASP A 89 -20.65 -3.14 6.77
CA ASP A 89 -19.42 -3.41 6.03
C ASP A 89 -19.54 -4.65 5.12
N THR A 90 -18.57 -4.78 4.21
CA THR A 90 -18.31 -6.01 3.46
C THR A 90 -16.82 -6.32 3.50
N ASN A 91 -16.45 -7.50 4.00
CA ASN A 91 -15.07 -7.94 4.18
C ASN A 91 -14.19 -6.95 5.00
N GLY A 92 -14.76 -6.26 5.99
CA GLY A 92 -14.06 -5.25 6.79
C GLY A 92 -13.95 -3.87 6.13
N TYR A 93 -14.59 -3.66 4.98
CA TYR A 93 -14.65 -2.35 4.32
C TYR A 93 -16.03 -1.73 4.47
N PHE A 94 -16.07 -0.41 4.65
CA PHE A 94 -17.30 0.37 4.72
C PHE A 94 -17.23 1.60 3.82
N LYS A 95 -18.39 2.16 3.47
CA LYS A 95 -18.51 3.37 2.66
C LYS A 95 -18.99 4.54 3.49
N VAL A 96 -18.35 5.70 3.29
CA VAL A 96 -18.89 6.99 3.70
C VAL A 96 -18.86 7.90 2.46
N GLU A 97 -20.01 8.39 2.05
CA GLU A 97 -20.18 9.10 0.77
C GLU A 97 -19.67 8.25 -0.41
N ASP A 98 -18.69 8.73 -1.16
CA ASP A 98 -18.06 8.03 -2.29
C ASP A 98 -16.69 7.40 -1.94
N GLY A 99 -16.25 7.53 -0.69
CA GLY A 99 -15.01 6.95 -0.18
C GLY A 99 -15.19 5.56 0.41
N ILE A 100 -14.17 4.72 0.25
CA ILE A 100 -14.09 3.37 0.85
C ILE A 100 -13.02 3.39 1.93
N TYR A 101 -13.33 2.78 3.06
CA TYR A 101 -12.53 2.76 4.29
C TYR A 101 -12.38 1.33 4.78
N HIS A 102 -11.29 1.05 5.46
CA HIS A 102 -11.08 -0.24 6.13
C HIS A 102 -11.33 -0.09 7.63
N LEU A 103 -12.02 -1.08 8.23
CA LEU A 103 -12.22 -1.12 9.67
C LEU A 103 -10.89 -1.46 10.36
N GLU A 104 -10.34 -0.48 11.06
CA GLU A 104 -9.12 -0.61 11.86
C GLU A 104 -9.42 0.04 13.21
N ALA A 105 -9.81 -0.75 14.20
CA ALA A 105 -10.42 -0.24 15.44
C ALA A 105 -9.58 -0.51 16.67
N GLU A 106 -8.88 -1.64 16.72
CA GLU A 106 -8.17 -2.09 17.90
C GLU A 106 -6.67 -1.80 17.79
N LEU A 107 -6.15 -1.04 18.75
CA LEU A 107 -4.73 -0.79 18.85
C LEU A 107 -4.03 -2.01 19.47
N ASN A 108 -3.11 -2.61 18.73
CA ASN A 108 -2.26 -3.68 19.19
C ASN A 108 -1.01 -3.09 19.88
N GLU A 109 -1.16 -2.69 21.15
CA GLU A 109 -0.07 -2.07 21.92
C GLU A 109 1.20 -2.94 21.96
N LYS A 110 1.05 -4.27 21.96
CA LYS A 110 2.20 -5.20 21.95
C LYS A 110 3.01 -5.08 20.66
N ASN A 111 2.35 -4.99 19.51
CA ASN A 111 3.03 -4.81 18.22
C ASN A 111 3.67 -3.45 18.13
N VAL A 112 2.92 -2.38 18.51
CA VAL A 112 3.44 -1.02 18.52
C VAL A 112 4.67 -0.90 19.41
N GLY A 113 4.62 -1.41 20.65
CA GLY A 113 5.76 -1.40 21.58
C GLY A 113 6.96 -2.13 21.02
N ARG A 114 6.78 -3.33 20.45
CA ARG A 114 7.87 -4.07 19.81
C ARG A 114 8.51 -3.30 18.64
N VAL A 115 7.71 -2.62 17.84
CA VAL A 115 8.23 -1.79 16.74
C VAL A 115 8.98 -0.59 17.27
N ALA A 116 8.42 0.09 18.28
CA ALA A 116 9.05 1.25 18.91
C ALA A 116 10.40 0.88 19.55
N ASP A 117 10.45 -0.20 20.33
CA ASP A 117 11.71 -0.74 20.92
C ASP A 117 12.75 -1.05 19.84
N SER A 118 12.32 -1.58 18.69
CA SER A 118 13.23 -1.94 17.61
C SER A 118 13.77 -0.70 16.90
N ILE A 119 12.94 0.34 16.71
CA ILE A 119 13.38 1.64 16.18
C ILE A 119 14.36 2.30 17.14
N GLU A 120 14.07 2.33 18.45
CA GLU A 120 14.96 2.89 19.46
C GLU A 120 16.34 2.21 19.44
N LYS A 121 16.37 0.87 19.31
CA LYS A 121 17.63 0.12 19.18
C LYS A 121 18.40 0.51 17.91
N LEU A 122 17.73 0.65 16.78
CA LEU A 122 18.40 1.09 15.55
C LEU A 122 18.99 2.48 15.72
N CYS A 123 18.27 3.44 16.29
CA CYS A 123 18.76 4.79 16.54
C CYS A 123 19.99 4.79 17.46
N THR A 124 19.95 4.01 18.55
CA THR A 124 21.01 4.02 19.57
C THR A 124 22.22 3.14 19.24
N GLU A 125 22.05 2.08 18.45
CA GLU A 125 23.10 1.12 18.17
C GLU A 125 23.71 1.28 16.78
N GLN A 126 22.89 1.65 15.76
CA GLN A 126 23.32 1.72 14.36
C GLN A 126 23.50 3.14 13.86
N PHE A 127 22.72 4.11 14.36
CA PHE A 127 22.66 5.47 13.82
C PHE A 127 23.09 6.53 14.82
N GLN A 128 24.10 6.23 15.65
CA GLN A 128 24.60 7.15 16.70
C GLN A 128 25.10 8.50 16.17
N ASN A 129 25.53 8.55 14.90
CA ASN A 129 26.08 9.75 14.26
C ASN A 129 25.05 10.42 13.32
N ALA A 130 23.83 9.93 13.25
CA ALA A 130 22.76 10.48 12.42
C ALA A 130 21.65 11.07 13.29
N ASP A 131 20.96 12.07 12.77
CA ASP A 131 19.75 12.57 13.39
C ASP A 131 18.56 11.65 13.05
N CYS A 132 17.98 11.01 14.07
CA CYS A 132 16.87 10.10 13.92
C CYS A 132 15.52 10.82 14.06
N TYR A 133 14.57 10.46 13.18
CA TYR A 133 13.23 11.01 13.14
C TYR A 133 12.19 9.90 13.03
N VAL A 134 11.03 10.10 13.64
CA VAL A 134 9.88 9.21 13.49
C VAL A 134 8.64 10.02 13.14
N ALA A 135 7.90 9.58 12.13
CA ALA A 135 6.65 10.19 11.71
C ALA A 135 5.59 9.12 11.42
N VAL A 136 4.43 9.27 12.03
CA VAL A 136 3.28 8.38 11.82
C VAL A 136 2.34 9.02 10.82
N ILE A 137 2.01 8.26 9.77
CA ILE A 137 1.00 8.66 8.78
C ILE A 137 -0.34 8.13 9.28
N PRO A 138 -1.30 9.00 9.65
CA PRO A 138 -2.63 8.54 10.00
C PRO A 138 -3.32 7.92 8.79
N ASP A 139 -4.15 6.92 9.01
CA ASP A 139 -5.01 6.47 7.95
C ASP A 139 -6.15 7.47 7.71
N LYS A 140 -6.83 7.37 6.58
CA LYS A 140 -7.88 8.33 6.21
C LYS A 140 -9.09 8.31 7.16
N ASN A 141 -9.29 7.22 7.93
CA ASN A 141 -10.37 7.11 8.91
C ASN A 141 -10.24 8.15 10.02
N TYR A 142 -9.00 8.54 10.36
CA TYR A 142 -8.71 9.58 11.34
C TYR A 142 -9.45 10.90 11.04
N TYR A 143 -9.63 11.21 9.75
CA TYR A 143 -10.24 12.46 9.27
C TYR A 143 -11.75 12.36 9.02
N LEU A 144 -12.39 11.23 9.32
CA LEU A 144 -13.84 11.13 9.21
C LEU A 144 -14.54 12.00 10.26
N ALA A 145 -15.44 12.87 9.81
CA ALA A 145 -16.24 13.71 10.69
C ALA A 145 -17.25 12.87 11.51
N ASP A 146 -17.81 11.84 10.88
CA ASP A 146 -18.74 10.91 11.51
C ASP A 146 -17.97 9.81 12.26
N LYS A 147 -18.12 9.83 13.59
CA LYS A 147 -17.46 8.89 14.49
C LYS A 147 -18.29 7.65 14.82
N GLN A 148 -19.31 7.33 14.05
CA GLN A 148 -20.07 6.09 14.25
C GLN A 148 -19.25 4.83 13.88
N TYR A 149 -18.18 5.00 13.08
CA TYR A 149 -17.24 3.92 12.79
C TYR A 149 -16.07 3.96 13.77
N PRO A 150 -15.66 2.81 14.31
CA PRO A 150 -14.52 2.75 15.19
C PRO A 150 -13.22 3.06 14.41
N ILE A 151 -12.31 3.79 15.07
CA ILE A 151 -10.98 4.13 14.57
C ILE A 151 -9.94 3.74 15.62
N LEU A 152 -8.67 3.64 15.21
CA LEU A 152 -7.56 3.42 16.14
C LEU A 152 -7.50 4.49 17.22
N ASP A 153 -7.05 4.13 18.41
CA ASP A 153 -6.69 5.08 19.44
C ASP A 153 -5.35 5.78 19.11
N TYR A 154 -5.45 6.83 18.29
CA TYR A 154 -4.29 7.61 17.84
C TYR A 154 -3.61 8.37 19.00
N ALA A 155 -4.36 8.75 20.04
CA ALA A 155 -3.77 9.41 21.21
C ALA A 155 -2.84 8.43 21.94
N ARG A 156 -3.30 7.19 22.16
CA ARG A 156 -2.50 6.14 22.77
C ARG A 156 -1.31 5.71 21.91
N LEU A 157 -1.51 5.58 20.61
CA LEU A 157 -0.42 5.30 19.65
C LEU A 157 0.67 6.37 19.75
N ASP A 158 0.27 7.64 19.78
CA ASP A 158 1.19 8.77 19.89
C ASP A 158 1.96 8.82 21.22
N GLU A 159 1.29 8.51 22.32
CA GLU A 159 1.93 8.39 23.64
C GLU A 159 3.01 7.30 23.63
N MET A 160 2.71 6.14 23.06
CA MET A 160 3.66 5.01 22.98
C MET A 160 4.88 5.39 22.13
N ILE A 161 4.68 5.93 20.93
CA ILE A 161 5.79 6.35 20.06
C ILE A 161 6.65 7.42 20.75
N GLN A 162 6.02 8.39 21.41
CA GLN A 162 6.76 9.45 22.11
C GLN A 162 7.54 8.94 23.33
N ALA A 163 7.00 7.94 24.04
CA ALA A 163 7.62 7.44 25.26
C ALA A 163 8.72 6.41 24.97
N GLU A 164 8.53 5.58 23.94
CA GLU A 164 9.36 4.40 23.68
C GLU A 164 10.49 4.66 22.65
N ILE A 165 10.46 5.83 21.97
CA ILE A 165 11.53 6.21 21.01
C ILE A 165 12.13 7.58 21.41
N PRO A 166 12.77 7.70 22.57
CA PRO A 166 13.33 8.98 23.03
C PRO A 166 14.52 9.46 22.22
N SER A 167 15.22 8.57 21.48
CA SER A 167 16.38 8.93 20.64
C SER A 167 16.00 9.48 19.28
N ALA A 168 14.70 9.46 18.90
CA ALA A 168 14.23 10.02 17.64
C ALA A 168 13.32 11.23 17.87
N GLN A 169 13.48 12.27 17.06
CA GLN A 169 12.55 13.40 17.07
C GLN A 169 11.25 12.99 16.38
N LYS A 170 10.13 13.08 17.12
CA LYS A 170 8.80 12.84 16.54
C LYS A 170 8.35 14.03 15.70
N ILE A 171 7.90 13.76 14.48
CA ILE A 171 7.34 14.77 13.56
C ILE A 171 5.83 14.53 13.43
N ASN A 172 5.05 15.55 13.76
CA ASN A 172 3.58 15.48 13.67
C ASN A 172 3.10 15.79 12.24
N LEU A 173 2.35 14.84 11.65
CA LEU A 173 1.75 14.96 10.33
C LEU A 173 0.22 15.10 10.35
N TYR A 174 -0.43 14.93 11.50
CA TYR A 174 -1.90 14.83 11.58
C TYR A 174 -2.63 16.11 11.17
N ASP A 175 -2.06 17.27 11.43
CA ASP A 175 -2.60 18.57 11.06
C ASP A 175 -2.17 19.04 9.65
N LYS A 176 -1.36 18.25 8.95
CA LYS A 176 -0.88 18.52 7.59
C LYS A 176 -1.67 17.80 6.52
N LEU A 177 -2.55 16.91 6.93
CA LEU A 177 -3.36 16.07 6.04
C LEU A 177 -4.85 16.26 6.33
N HIS A 178 -5.67 16.02 5.34
CA HIS A 178 -7.13 16.03 5.41
C HIS A 178 -7.68 14.85 4.62
N LEU A 179 -8.95 14.51 4.82
CA LEU A 179 -9.61 13.40 4.12
C LEU A 179 -9.48 13.47 2.59
N LYS A 180 -9.62 14.67 2.01
CA LYS A 180 -9.50 14.91 0.57
C LYS A 180 -8.11 14.66 -0.02
N ASP A 181 -7.09 14.54 0.84
CA ASP A 181 -5.71 14.33 0.42
C ASP A 181 -5.43 12.84 0.16
N TYR A 182 -6.37 11.97 0.52
CA TYR A 182 -6.32 10.54 0.24
C TYR A 182 -7.17 10.19 -0.98
N TYR A 183 -6.81 9.07 -1.65
CA TYR A 183 -7.67 8.48 -2.68
C TYR A 183 -8.96 7.94 -2.06
N ARG A 184 -10.07 8.03 -2.80
CA ARG A 184 -11.37 7.51 -2.34
C ARG A 184 -11.37 5.98 -2.28
N THR A 185 -10.75 5.35 -3.30
CA THR A 185 -10.75 3.91 -3.51
C THR A 185 -9.49 3.20 -2.99
N ASP A 186 -8.56 3.96 -2.38
CA ASP A 186 -7.28 3.43 -1.88
C ASP A 186 -6.96 3.95 -0.47
N LEU A 187 -5.98 3.30 0.19
CA LEU A 187 -5.48 3.74 1.49
C LEU A 187 -4.53 4.93 1.39
N HIS A 188 -3.82 5.07 0.28
CA HIS A 188 -2.74 6.03 0.16
C HIS A 188 -3.24 7.47 -0.01
N TRP A 189 -2.35 8.39 0.36
CA TRP A 189 -2.46 9.80 -0.01
C TRP A 189 -2.19 10.04 -1.50
N LYS A 190 -2.63 11.19 -2.01
CA LYS A 190 -2.35 11.67 -3.36
C LYS A 190 -1.06 12.48 -3.37
N GLN A 191 -0.15 12.19 -4.29
CA GLN A 191 1.15 12.86 -4.32
C GLN A 191 1.04 14.38 -4.45
N GLU A 192 0.09 14.87 -5.23
CA GLU A 192 -0.14 16.31 -5.42
C GLU A 192 -0.75 17.03 -4.19
N LYS A 193 -1.10 16.28 -3.14
CA LYS A 193 -1.70 16.82 -1.91
C LYS A 193 -0.76 16.80 -0.70
N ILE A 194 0.43 16.21 -0.83
CA ILE A 194 1.35 16.02 0.30
C ILE A 194 2.53 16.98 0.32
N THR A 195 2.50 18.07 -0.45
CA THR A 195 3.57 19.08 -0.41
C THR A 195 3.77 19.66 1.00
N GLY A 196 2.67 19.92 1.73
CA GLY A 196 2.75 20.35 3.13
C GLY A 196 3.36 19.31 4.09
N VAL A 197 3.19 18.01 3.79
CA VAL A 197 3.87 16.94 4.53
C VAL A 197 5.38 16.96 4.23
N VAL A 198 5.76 17.09 2.95
CA VAL A 198 7.15 17.21 2.54
C VAL A 198 7.82 18.40 3.24
N ASP A 199 7.18 19.58 3.19
CA ASP A 199 7.69 20.79 3.85
C ASP A 199 7.91 20.57 5.34
N THR A 200 6.95 19.92 6.01
CA THR A 200 7.04 19.64 7.45
C THR A 200 8.20 18.69 7.77
N LEU A 201 8.36 17.61 7.02
CA LEU A 201 9.46 16.66 7.20
C LEU A 201 10.80 17.35 6.96
N VAL A 202 10.95 18.02 5.83
CA VAL A 202 12.21 18.69 5.40
C VAL A 202 12.63 19.77 6.40
N GLN A 203 11.69 20.60 6.87
CA GLN A 203 11.96 21.61 7.89
C GLN A 203 12.35 21.00 9.24
N SER A 204 11.69 19.94 9.67
CA SER A 204 12.03 19.21 10.90
C SER A 204 13.41 18.58 10.84
N MET A 205 13.87 18.18 9.63
CA MET A 205 15.21 17.68 9.35
C MET A 205 16.23 18.81 9.03
N GLY A 206 15.90 20.04 9.43
CA GLY A 206 16.83 21.18 9.39
C GLY A 206 17.15 21.71 7.99
N GLN A 207 16.31 21.48 7.00
CA GLN A 207 16.50 21.98 5.65
C GLN A 207 15.51 23.08 5.28
N GLN A 208 15.87 23.89 4.29
CA GLN A 208 14.95 24.90 3.76
C GLN A 208 14.05 24.30 2.69
N THR A 209 12.77 24.65 2.71
CA THR A 209 11.82 24.18 1.70
C THR A 209 11.85 25.04 0.45
N ASN A 210 11.63 24.40 -0.68
CA ASN A 210 11.38 25.04 -1.97
C ASN A 210 9.89 25.01 -2.24
N THR A 211 9.36 26.06 -2.89
CA THR A 211 7.95 26.04 -3.28
C THR A 211 7.73 25.05 -4.42
N ILE A 212 7.01 23.96 -4.13
CA ILE A 212 6.58 22.98 -5.13
C ILE A 212 5.25 23.47 -5.71
N SER A 213 5.25 24.19 -6.82
CA SER A 213 4.04 24.81 -7.39
C SER A 213 3.57 24.18 -8.70
N ASP A 214 4.44 23.54 -9.46
CA ASP A 214 4.19 23.08 -10.83
C ASP A 214 4.78 21.69 -11.12
N GLY A 215 4.73 21.26 -12.37
CA GLY A 215 5.25 19.96 -12.79
C GLY A 215 4.26 18.79 -12.55
N TRP A 216 2.98 19.07 -12.28
CA TRP A 216 1.98 18.03 -12.02
C TRP A 216 1.40 17.48 -13.32
N GLN A 217 1.41 16.14 -13.47
CA GLN A 217 0.87 15.42 -14.62
C GLN A 217 -0.03 14.28 -14.18
N ILE A 218 -0.93 13.87 -15.06
CA ILE A 218 -1.85 12.75 -14.83
C ILE A 218 -1.15 11.46 -15.27
N ALA A 219 -1.02 10.51 -14.35
CA ALA A 219 -0.56 9.15 -14.67
C ALA A 219 -1.72 8.31 -15.22
N THR A 220 -2.90 8.39 -14.59
CA THR A 220 -4.12 7.72 -15.05
C THR A 220 -5.37 8.42 -14.48
N GLU A 221 -6.48 8.36 -15.21
CA GLU A 221 -7.80 8.81 -14.75
C GLU A 221 -8.65 7.65 -14.20
N ASP A 222 -8.18 6.41 -14.33
CA ASP A 222 -8.93 5.18 -14.05
C ASP A 222 -8.37 4.40 -12.85
N PHE A 223 -7.79 5.09 -11.85
CA PHE A 223 -7.21 4.44 -10.69
C PHE A 223 -8.27 3.89 -9.74
N VAL A 224 -8.35 2.56 -9.63
CA VAL A 224 -9.11 1.87 -8.58
C VAL A 224 -8.12 1.19 -7.65
N GLY A 225 -8.02 1.72 -6.44
CA GLY A 225 -7.03 1.27 -5.47
C GLY A 225 -7.41 -0.01 -4.70
N ALA A 226 -6.59 -0.33 -3.69
CA ALA A 226 -6.70 -1.57 -2.92
C ALA A 226 -8.07 -1.74 -2.23
N TYR A 227 -8.62 -0.66 -1.67
CA TYR A 227 -9.90 -0.71 -0.98
C TYR A 227 -11.07 -0.91 -1.95
N GLY A 228 -11.03 -0.26 -3.13
CA GLY A 228 -12.00 -0.50 -4.18
C GLY A 228 -11.96 -1.93 -4.71
N ALA A 229 -10.76 -2.46 -4.90
CA ALA A 229 -10.53 -3.82 -5.34
C ALA A 229 -11.04 -4.87 -4.32
N ALA A 230 -10.70 -4.70 -3.03
CA ALA A 230 -11.03 -5.65 -1.97
C ALA A 230 -12.53 -5.64 -1.61
N SER A 231 -13.15 -4.46 -1.54
CA SER A 231 -14.58 -4.32 -1.23
C SER A 231 -15.50 -4.85 -2.33
N ALA A 232 -15.02 -4.86 -3.56
CA ALA A 232 -15.76 -5.26 -4.76
C ALA A 232 -17.01 -4.40 -5.07
N TRP A 233 -17.18 -3.25 -4.44
CA TRP A 233 -18.24 -2.33 -4.81
C TRP A 233 -17.98 -1.69 -6.17
N LYS A 234 -19.06 -1.31 -6.85
CA LYS A 234 -18.96 -0.42 -7.99
C LYS A 234 -18.50 0.96 -7.50
N THR A 235 -17.37 1.43 -7.99
CA THR A 235 -16.75 2.68 -7.58
C THR A 235 -16.46 3.57 -8.78
N THR A 236 -16.44 4.89 -8.56
CA THR A 236 -15.88 5.84 -9.51
C THR A 236 -14.37 5.84 -9.32
N PRO A 237 -13.58 5.65 -10.37
CA PRO A 237 -12.13 5.69 -10.28
C PRO A 237 -11.61 7.04 -9.74
N ASP A 238 -10.45 7.00 -9.13
CA ASP A 238 -9.68 8.17 -8.75
C ASP A 238 -8.78 8.60 -9.92
N LYS A 239 -8.34 9.86 -9.89
CA LYS A 239 -7.30 10.37 -10.76
C LYS A 239 -5.97 10.30 -10.01
N MET A 240 -4.97 9.63 -10.59
CA MET A 240 -3.62 9.59 -10.05
C MET A 240 -2.76 10.65 -10.74
N ILE A 241 -2.26 11.59 -9.94
CA ILE A 241 -1.44 12.71 -10.38
C ILE A 241 -0.07 12.59 -9.76
N TYR A 242 0.96 12.84 -10.54
CA TYR A 242 2.35 12.77 -10.09
C TYR A 242 3.11 14.03 -10.52
N ARG A 243 4.21 14.31 -9.81
CA ARG A 243 5.08 15.42 -10.15
C ARG A 243 6.24 14.95 -11.02
N THR A 244 6.44 15.64 -12.13
CA THR A 244 7.63 15.49 -12.96
C THR A 244 8.17 16.87 -13.35
N ASP A 245 9.47 17.00 -13.28
CA ASP A 245 10.23 18.15 -13.75
C ASP A 245 11.66 17.71 -14.07
N PRO A 246 12.49 18.58 -14.67
CA PRO A 246 13.84 18.21 -15.04
C PRO A 246 14.73 17.78 -13.87
N SER A 247 14.40 18.10 -12.62
CA SER A 247 15.16 17.62 -11.44
C SER A 247 14.85 16.16 -11.16
N ILE A 248 13.57 15.79 -11.12
CA ILE A 248 13.11 14.41 -10.90
C ILE A 248 13.50 13.50 -12.08
N GLU A 249 13.38 13.98 -13.31
CA GLU A 249 13.74 13.21 -14.52
C GLU A 249 15.22 12.83 -14.57
N ARG A 250 16.11 13.61 -13.95
CA ARG A 250 17.55 13.32 -13.87
C ARG A 250 17.93 12.40 -12.72
N MET A 251 17.02 12.16 -11.76
CA MET A 251 17.27 11.26 -10.65
C MET A 251 17.50 9.83 -11.16
N GLN A 252 18.40 9.13 -10.52
CA GLN A 252 18.72 7.73 -10.81
C GLN A 252 18.29 6.88 -9.64
N VAL A 253 17.53 5.83 -9.91
CA VAL A 253 17.07 4.90 -8.88
C VAL A 253 17.78 3.57 -9.08
N TYR A 254 18.58 3.14 -8.10
CA TYR A 254 19.17 1.81 -8.10
C TYR A 254 18.27 0.82 -7.36
N ASP A 255 17.87 -0.24 -8.04
CA ASP A 255 17.06 -1.35 -7.48
C ASP A 255 18.00 -2.50 -7.11
N TYR A 256 18.16 -2.74 -5.80
CA TYR A 256 19.07 -3.78 -5.27
C TYR A 256 18.61 -5.20 -5.59
N GLU A 257 17.28 -5.42 -5.70
CA GLU A 257 16.74 -6.74 -6.05
C GLU A 257 17.02 -7.09 -7.52
N ARG A 258 16.89 -6.07 -8.41
CA ARG A 258 17.14 -6.23 -9.85
C ARG A 258 18.61 -5.99 -10.22
N LYS A 259 19.38 -5.40 -9.34
CA LYS A 259 20.77 -5.00 -9.54
C LYS A 259 20.96 -4.11 -10.77
N GLN A 260 20.06 -3.15 -10.95
CA GLN A 260 20.06 -2.23 -12.10
C GLN A 260 19.44 -0.88 -11.75
N ASN A 261 19.75 0.12 -12.56
CA ASN A 261 19.06 1.41 -12.49
C ASN A 261 17.69 1.31 -13.16
N VAL A 262 16.71 1.97 -12.55
CA VAL A 262 15.33 2.09 -13.03
C VAL A 262 14.92 3.57 -12.98
N SER A 263 13.81 3.91 -13.62
CA SER A 263 13.21 5.25 -13.55
C SER A 263 12.52 5.49 -12.21
N VAL A 264 12.36 6.75 -11.82
CA VAL A 264 11.58 7.14 -10.62
C VAL A 264 10.12 6.69 -10.76
N TYR A 265 9.55 6.83 -11.94
CA TYR A 265 8.19 6.41 -12.24
C TYR A 265 8.18 5.29 -13.28
N ALA A 266 7.22 4.40 -13.18
CA ALA A 266 7.07 3.21 -14.03
C ALA A 266 5.74 3.23 -14.80
N PRO A 267 5.63 4.01 -15.93
CA PRO A 267 4.39 4.13 -16.71
C PRO A 267 3.84 2.79 -17.18
N GLU A 268 4.69 1.80 -17.43
CA GLU A 268 4.30 0.44 -17.82
C GLU A 268 3.56 -0.35 -16.75
N LYS A 269 3.49 0.15 -15.52
CA LYS A 269 2.69 -0.44 -14.44
C LYS A 269 1.22 -0.04 -14.51
N ILE A 270 0.91 1.09 -15.17
CA ILE A 270 -0.46 1.55 -15.33
C ILE A 270 -1.27 0.55 -16.17
N GLY A 271 -2.46 0.21 -15.69
CA GLY A 271 -3.32 -0.83 -16.25
C GLY A 271 -2.86 -2.24 -15.92
N GLY A 272 -1.85 -2.40 -15.06
CA GLY A 272 -1.34 -3.67 -14.55
C GLY A 272 -2.18 -4.26 -13.41
N MET A 273 -1.50 -4.92 -12.49
CA MET A 273 -2.12 -5.51 -11.30
C MET A 273 -2.37 -4.46 -10.22
N ASP A 274 -1.47 -3.51 -10.08
CA ASP A 274 -1.54 -2.38 -9.14
C ASP A 274 -0.97 -1.13 -9.78
N ASP A 275 -1.83 -0.16 -10.09
CA ASP A 275 -1.39 1.08 -10.72
C ASP A 275 -0.53 1.93 -9.78
N TYR A 276 -0.65 1.75 -8.44
CA TYR A 276 0.21 2.43 -7.48
C TYR A 276 1.69 2.00 -7.58
N ASP A 277 1.96 0.82 -8.20
CA ASP A 277 3.32 0.39 -8.58
C ASP A 277 4.00 1.35 -9.58
N PHE A 278 3.27 2.34 -10.12
CA PHE A 278 3.83 3.46 -10.89
C PHE A 278 4.91 4.21 -10.10
N TYR A 279 4.72 4.38 -8.79
CA TYR A 279 5.71 5.00 -7.92
C TYR A 279 6.80 4.01 -7.54
N LEU A 280 8.04 4.30 -7.96
CA LEU A 280 9.24 3.52 -7.62
C LEU A 280 9.10 2.00 -7.85
N TRP A 281 8.34 1.61 -8.91
CA TRP A 281 8.15 0.21 -9.30
C TRP A 281 7.42 -0.65 -8.27
N GLY A 282 6.71 -0.04 -7.31
CA GLY A 282 5.89 -0.70 -6.31
C GLY A 282 6.65 -1.24 -5.11
N ALA A 283 6.28 -2.44 -4.68
CA ALA A 283 6.88 -3.09 -3.52
C ALA A 283 8.32 -3.50 -3.81
N ARG A 284 9.28 -2.74 -3.27
CA ARG A 284 10.73 -2.96 -3.35
C ARG A 284 11.34 -2.93 -1.97
N ALA A 285 12.21 -3.91 -1.70
CA ALA A 285 12.86 -4.06 -0.41
C ALA A 285 13.87 -2.94 -0.13
N LEU A 286 14.69 -2.61 -1.13
CA LEU A 286 15.78 -1.65 -1.02
C LEU A 286 15.99 -0.91 -2.33
N LEU A 287 15.91 0.41 -2.27
CA LEU A 287 16.16 1.33 -3.38
C LEU A 287 17.06 2.47 -2.93
N THR A 288 17.88 3.00 -3.82
CA THR A 288 18.60 4.26 -3.59
C THR A 288 18.28 5.23 -4.74
N ILE A 289 17.77 6.41 -4.41
CA ILE A 289 17.56 7.52 -5.33
C ILE A 289 18.74 8.46 -5.21
N GLN A 290 19.45 8.69 -6.30
CA GLN A 290 20.51 9.69 -6.39
C GLN A 290 20.00 10.91 -7.16
N ASN A 291 20.20 12.10 -6.60
CA ASN A 291 19.85 13.36 -7.22
C ASN A 291 21.11 14.10 -7.68
N PRO A 292 21.48 14.01 -8.96
CA PRO A 292 22.66 14.69 -9.49
C PRO A 292 22.53 16.22 -9.53
N GLY A 293 21.37 16.77 -9.22
CA GLY A 293 21.13 18.22 -9.11
C GLY A 293 21.30 18.78 -7.70
N CYS A 294 21.37 17.92 -6.68
CA CYS A 294 21.60 18.32 -5.29
C CYS A 294 23.06 18.03 -4.89
N HIS A 295 23.75 19.03 -4.34
CA HIS A 295 25.16 18.94 -3.98
C HIS A 295 25.38 19.43 -2.54
N ASN A 296 24.47 19.12 -1.62
CA ASN A 296 24.55 19.55 -0.23
C ASN A 296 25.27 18.54 0.69
N GLY A 297 25.72 17.41 0.14
CA GLY A 297 26.37 16.34 0.87
C GLY A 297 25.45 15.57 1.83
N LYS A 298 24.14 15.84 1.82
CA LYS A 298 23.20 15.18 2.74
C LYS A 298 22.59 13.92 2.13
N LYS A 299 22.53 12.86 2.93
CA LYS A 299 21.90 11.59 2.61
C LYS A 299 20.82 11.27 3.62
N LEU A 300 19.68 10.81 3.14
CA LEU A 300 18.54 10.37 3.94
C LEU A 300 18.39 8.85 3.85
N LEU A 301 18.32 8.18 5.01
CA LEU A 301 17.85 6.80 5.09
C LEU A 301 16.39 6.80 5.50
N LEU A 302 15.52 6.32 4.62
CA LEU A 302 14.07 6.31 4.80
C LEU A 302 13.56 4.88 5.01
N PHE A 303 13.27 4.52 6.26
CA PHE A 303 12.50 3.32 6.57
C PHE A 303 11.02 3.60 6.33
N ARG A 304 10.37 2.79 5.50
CA ARG A 304 9.04 3.14 4.98
C ARG A 304 8.13 1.94 4.74
N ASP A 305 6.85 2.22 4.59
CA ASP A 305 5.88 1.36 3.92
C ASP A 305 5.56 1.91 2.50
N SER A 306 4.45 1.46 1.90
CA SER A 306 4.07 1.87 0.54
C SER A 306 3.78 3.37 0.37
N PHE A 307 3.40 4.07 1.44
CA PHE A 307 3.26 5.55 1.40
C PHE A 307 4.56 6.24 1.03
N GLY A 308 5.70 5.67 1.45
CA GLY A 308 7.02 6.17 1.11
C GLY A 308 7.31 6.18 -0.39
N SER A 309 6.64 5.35 -1.19
CA SER A 309 6.91 5.29 -2.63
C SER A 309 6.53 6.57 -3.36
N SER A 310 5.43 7.24 -2.99
CA SER A 310 5.00 8.48 -3.64
C SER A 310 5.67 9.73 -3.07
N ILE A 311 6.08 9.73 -1.79
CA ILE A 311 6.74 10.90 -1.18
C ILE A 311 8.25 10.94 -1.42
N ALA A 312 8.91 9.80 -1.57
CA ALA A 312 10.37 9.75 -1.69
C ALA A 312 10.93 10.55 -2.88
N PRO A 313 10.31 10.59 -4.08
CA PRO A 313 10.78 11.46 -5.16
C PRO A 313 10.75 12.95 -4.79
N LEU A 314 9.78 13.37 -3.98
CA LEU A 314 9.67 14.76 -3.52
C LEU A 314 10.71 15.07 -2.42
N LEU A 315 11.00 14.12 -1.52
CA LEU A 315 12.07 14.26 -0.52
C LEU A 315 13.45 14.27 -1.18
N ALA A 316 13.64 13.50 -2.26
CA ALA A 316 14.90 13.42 -2.97
C ALA A 316 15.31 14.75 -3.65
N GLU A 317 14.43 15.72 -3.76
CA GLU A 317 14.80 17.06 -4.22
C GLU A 317 15.68 17.82 -3.21
N TYR A 318 15.68 17.41 -1.94
CA TYR A 318 16.38 18.05 -0.83
C TYR A 318 17.65 17.30 -0.41
N TYR A 319 17.92 16.14 -0.99
CA TYR A 319 19.04 15.29 -0.63
C TYR A 319 19.87 14.90 -1.87
N GLU A 320 21.17 14.73 -1.68
CA GLU A 320 22.02 14.14 -2.69
C GLU A 320 21.67 12.66 -2.94
N GLU A 321 21.28 11.98 -1.86
CA GLU A 321 20.89 10.57 -1.90
C GLU A 321 19.75 10.31 -0.92
N VAL A 322 18.72 9.53 -1.36
CA VAL A 322 17.69 8.99 -0.50
C VAL A 322 17.65 7.48 -0.67
N THR A 323 17.96 6.75 0.39
CA THR A 323 17.87 5.30 0.42
C THR A 323 16.60 4.88 1.13
N LEU A 324 15.78 4.04 0.47
CA LEU A 324 14.51 3.54 0.97
C LEU A 324 14.65 2.07 1.39
N VAL A 325 14.22 1.77 2.61
CA VAL A 325 14.20 0.41 3.17
C VAL A 325 12.76 0.04 3.55
N ASP A 326 12.26 -1.05 2.99
CA ASP A 326 10.96 -1.61 3.37
C ASP A 326 11.16 -2.90 4.16
N LEU A 327 11.04 -2.79 5.47
CA LEU A 327 11.29 -3.90 6.40
C LEU A 327 10.27 -5.05 6.28
N ARG A 328 9.25 -4.92 5.47
CA ARG A 328 8.34 -6.03 5.15
C ARG A 328 9.00 -7.05 4.21
N TYR A 329 10.00 -6.63 3.43
CA TYR A 329 10.63 -7.43 2.39
C TYR A 329 12.10 -7.75 2.66
N VAL A 330 12.79 -6.94 3.47
CA VAL A 330 14.19 -7.13 3.86
C VAL A 330 14.34 -6.92 5.37
N SER A 331 15.26 -7.63 6.02
CA SER A 331 15.60 -7.32 7.42
C SER A 331 16.48 -6.09 7.51
N ALA A 332 16.40 -5.35 8.63
CA ALA A 332 17.24 -4.18 8.85
C ALA A 332 18.73 -4.55 8.78
N SER A 333 19.14 -5.65 9.42
CA SER A 333 20.52 -6.13 9.39
C SER A 333 21.03 -6.40 7.98
N HIS A 334 20.22 -7.06 7.13
CA HIS A 334 20.62 -7.34 5.75
C HIS A 334 20.62 -6.08 4.86
N ALA A 335 19.68 -5.16 5.07
CA ALA A 335 19.69 -3.88 4.35
C ALA A 335 20.96 -3.08 4.66
N LEU A 336 21.33 -2.98 5.95
CA LEU A 336 22.53 -2.29 6.39
C LEU A 336 23.82 -2.96 5.87
N GLU A 337 23.86 -4.29 5.82
CA GLU A 337 24.98 -5.03 5.21
C GLU A 337 25.14 -4.66 3.72
N LEU A 338 24.05 -4.56 2.97
CA LEU A 338 24.07 -4.18 1.55
C LEU A 338 24.49 -2.72 1.32
N LEU A 339 24.17 -1.84 2.26
CA LEU A 339 24.52 -0.40 2.21
C LEU A 339 25.97 -0.13 2.65
N GLY A 340 26.58 -1.08 3.38
CA GLY A 340 27.98 -0.98 3.84
C GLY A 340 28.21 0.22 4.76
N ASP A 341 29.38 0.87 4.60
CA ASP A 341 29.80 1.99 5.44
C ASP A 341 29.21 3.35 4.98
N THR A 342 28.02 3.34 4.34
CA THR A 342 27.38 4.58 3.92
C THR A 342 26.91 5.37 5.14
N GLU A 343 27.41 6.59 5.30
CA GLU A 343 26.98 7.50 6.36
C GLU A 343 25.75 8.30 5.91
N TYR A 344 24.73 8.32 6.76
CA TYR A 344 23.51 9.11 6.58
C TYR A 344 23.47 10.22 7.62
N GLN A 345 23.09 11.43 7.21
CA GLN A 345 22.91 12.55 8.13
C GLN A 345 21.55 12.47 8.82
N ASP A 346 20.52 12.07 8.06
CA ASP A 346 19.15 11.96 8.55
C ASP A 346 18.64 10.52 8.36
N VAL A 347 17.99 9.98 9.39
CA VAL A 347 17.29 8.68 9.37
C VAL A 347 15.83 8.90 9.73
N LEU A 348 14.93 8.63 8.81
CA LEU A 348 13.49 8.83 8.99
C LEU A 348 12.73 7.49 8.98
N PHE A 349 12.03 7.19 10.07
CA PHE A 349 11.06 6.11 10.15
C PHE A 349 9.67 6.68 9.84
N LEU A 350 9.20 6.44 8.61
CA LEU A 350 7.92 6.95 8.09
C LEU A 350 6.97 5.79 7.83
N TYR A 351 6.06 5.55 8.75
CA TYR A 351 5.12 4.43 8.68
C TYR A 351 3.68 4.89 8.86
N SER A 352 2.76 4.22 8.18
CA SER A 352 1.34 4.40 8.44
C SER A 352 0.93 3.73 9.77
N ALA A 353 -0.07 4.29 10.43
CA ALA A 353 -0.59 3.76 11.68
C ALA A 353 -1.01 2.29 11.58
N PRO A 354 -1.70 1.83 10.49
CA PRO A 354 -2.00 0.41 10.32
C PRO A 354 -0.76 -0.49 10.25
N ILE A 355 0.32 -0.06 9.62
CA ILE A 355 1.56 -0.85 9.56
C ILE A 355 2.22 -0.96 10.94
N LEU A 356 2.21 0.08 11.75
CA LEU A 356 2.69 0.01 13.13
C LEU A 356 1.82 -0.92 13.98
N ASN A 357 0.50 -0.85 13.77
CA ASN A 357 -0.48 -1.70 14.47
C ASN A 357 -0.31 -3.19 14.12
N HIS A 358 0.05 -3.50 12.86
CA HIS A 358 0.37 -4.84 12.36
C HIS A 358 1.89 -5.07 12.26
N GLY A 359 2.63 -4.53 13.20
CA GLY A 359 4.09 -4.49 13.20
C GLY A 359 4.82 -5.83 13.14
N ASP A 360 4.12 -6.96 13.31
CA ASP A 360 4.66 -8.31 13.14
C ASP A 360 5.17 -8.59 11.71
N SER A 361 4.75 -7.81 10.74
CA SER A 361 5.25 -7.88 9.35
C SER A 361 6.64 -7.25 9.18
N LEU A 362 7.09 -6.38 10.11
CA LEU A 362 8.36 -5.65 10.02
C LEU A 362 9.53 -6.49 10.59
N ARG A 363 10.61 -6.60 9.81
CA ARG A 363 11.78 -7.43 10.10
C ARG A 363 12.95 -6.57 10.55
N PHE A 364 13.04 -6.30 11.84
CA PHE A 364 14.11 -5.48 12.42
C PHE A 364 15.41 -6.26 12.66
N GLY A 365 15.35 -7.58 12.85
CA GLY A 365 16.49 -8.44 13.14
C GLY A 365 16.74 -9.51 12.10
#